data_1508f43056b0470ae9ad53b16c325547
#
_entry.id   1508f43056b0470ae9ad53b16c325547
#
_cell.length_a   1.000
_cell.length_b   1.000
_cell.length_c   1.000
_cell.angle_alpha   90.00
_cell.angle_beta   90.00
_cell.angle_gamma   90.00
#
_symmetry.space_group_name_H-M   'P 1'
#
loop_
_entity.id
_entity.type
_entity.pdbx_description
1 polymer ?
#
loop_
_entity_poly.entity_id
_entity_poly.type
_entity_poly.pdbx_seq_one_letter_code
_entity_poly.pdbx_strand_id
1 'polypeptide(L)'
;PALRKAFCDYLHLSPNDFIVSGNSNLIPALGCAYRAKSADSAASVSILRSRMKKEIQTEWTSSLLPLFKNEKEHQEWLKSKAKFATETQPLNKGKQQVVIGIDSGSTTTKIVAVRVNAETPTGDIVFTNYRLNLGNPIKAVADGLNALKQEAALRGAELEIVGSCSTGYGEELIKAAFGLDSGIIERMAHERAAASLMPDVSFILDIGGQDMKAIFVE
;
A
#
# COMPACT_ATOMS: atom_id res chain seq x y z
N PRO A 1 12.26 -16.75 -17.89
CA PRO A 1 11.85 -17.99 -18.58
C PRO A 1 10.50 -18.49 -18.09
N ALA A 2 10.28 -18.65 -16.78
CA ALA A 2 9.05 -19.20 -16.21
C ALA A 2 7.81 -18.36 -16.54
N LEU A 3 7.88 -17.04 -16.35
CA LEU A 3 6.77 -16.13 -16.63
C LEU A 3 6.38 -16.13 -18.11
N ARG A 4 7.38 -16.13 -19.02
CA ARG A 4 7.11 -16.25 -20.47
C ARG A 4 6.35 -17.53 -20.79
N LYS A 5 6.79 -18.66 -20.23
CA LYS A 5 6.12 -19.94 -20.43
C LYS A 5 4.66 -19.88 -19.94
N ALA A 6 4.43 -19.35 -18.73
CA ALA A 6 3.10 -19.22 -18.17
C ALA A 6 2.17 -18.36 -19.04
N PHE A 7 2.65 -17.25 -19.60
CA PHE A 7 1.88 -16.43 -20.54
C PHE A 7 1.55 -17.18 -21.84
N CYS A 8 2.55 -17.86 -22.43
CA CYS A 8 2.31 -18.64 -23.65
C CYS A 8 1.29 -19.76 -23.40
N ASP A 9 1.41 -20.47 -22.30
CA ASP A 9 0.49 -21.56 -21.94
C ASP A 9 -0.93 -21.02 -21.70
N TYR A 10 -1.07 -19.93 -20.93
CA TYR A 10 -2.38 -19.38 -20.58
C TYR A 10 -3.11 -18.72 -21.77
N LEU A 11 -2.36 -17.99 -22.62
CA LEU A 11 -2.92 -17.28 -23.76
C LEU A 11 -2.89 -18.11 -25.05
N HIS A 12 -2.44 -19.37 -24.99
CA HIS A 12 -2.28 -20.28 -26.15
C HIS A 12 -1.42 -19.67 -27.26
N LEU A 13 -0.36 -18.94 -26.88
CA LEU A 13 0.57 -18.30 -27.82
C LEU A 13 1.69 -19.25 -28.20
N SER A 14 2.12 -19.20 -29.48
CA SER A 14 3.37 -19.83 -29.84
C SER A 14 4.55 -19.08 -29.21
N PRO A 15 5.68 -19.75 -28.94
CA PRO A 15 6.87 -19.07 -28.40
C PRO A 15 7.38 -17.92 -29.29
N ASN A 16 7.05 -17.92 -30.58
CA ASN A 16 7.45 -16.87 -31.53
C ASN A 16 6.54 -15.64 -31.45
N ASP A 17 5.31 -15.79 -30.93
CA ASP A 17 4.35 -14.69 -30.78
C ASP A 17 4.62 -13.87 -29.52
N PHE A 18 5.41 -14.42 -28.59
CA PHE A 18 5.79 -13.75 -27.35
C PHE A 18 7.25 -13.29 -27.40
N ILE A 19 7.45 -12.06 -27.87
CA ILE A 19 8.78 -11.49 -28.09
C ILE A 19 9.29 -10.88 -26.78
N VAL A 20 10.42 -11.39 -26.29
CA VAL A 20 11.19 -10.77 -25.19
C VAL A 20 12.53 -10.32 -25.74
N SER A 21 12.70 -9.03 -25.87
CA SER A 21 13.99 -8.44 -26.27
C SER A 21 15.03 -8.62 -25.17
N GLY A 22 16.30 -8.84 -25.54
CA GLY A 22 17.42 -8.81 -24.59
C GLY A 22 17.56 -7.49 -23.84
N ASN A 23 16.99 -6.41 -24.40
CA ASN A 23 16.95 -5.06 -23.84
C ASN A 23 15.57 -4.69 -23.28
N SER A 24 14.75 -5.66 -22.87
CA SER A 24 13.37 -5.41 -22.46
C SER A 24 13.24 -4.41 -21.29
N ASN A 25 14.22 -4.35 -20.42
CA ASN A 25 14.31 -3.35 -19.34
C ASN A 25 14.61 -1.93 -19.82
N LEU A 26 15.07 -1.77 -21.08
CA LEU A 26 15.41 -0.48 -21.68
C LEU A 26 14.38 -0.01 -22.73
N ILE A 27 13.37 -0.81 -23.04
CA ILE A 27 12.39 -0.52 -24.11
C ILE A 27 11.77 0.88 -23.97
N PRO A 28 11.31 1.34 -22.80
CA PRO A 28 10.77 2.70 -22.67
C PRO A 28 11.81 3.78 -23.02
N ALA A 29 13.04 3.63 -22.54
CA ALA A 29 14.13 4.57 -22.84
C ALA A 29 14.52 4.55 -24.33
N LEU A 30 14.52 3.37 -24.96
CA LEU A 30 14.72 3.22 -26.41
C LEU A 30 13.60 3.91 -27.19
N GLY A 31 12.34 3.77 -26.76
CA GLY A 31 11.21 4.47 -27.35
C GLY A 31 11.38 5.99 -27.30
N CYS A 32 11.83 6.53 -26.16
CA CYS A 32 12.17 7.95 -26.03
C CYS A 32 13.29 8.37 -26.99
N ALA A 33 14.35 7.56 -27.10
CA ALA A 33 15.46 7.85 -28.00
C ALA A 33 15.04 7.84 -29.48
N TYR A 34 14.22 6.88 -29.89
CA TYR A 34 13.65 6.85 -31.24
C TYR A 34 12.74 8.04 -31.54
N ARG A 35 11.95 8.45 -30.56
CA ARG A 35 11.11 9.65 -30.68
C ARG A 35 11.97 10.92 -30.82
N ALA A 36 13.04 11.02 -30.03
CA ALA A 36 13.95 12.15 -30.08
C ALA A 36 14.70 12.26 -31.43
N LYS A 37 14.94 11.14 -32.12
CA LYS A 37 15.58 11.13 -33.46
C LYS A 37 14.81 11.91 -34.51
N SER A 38 13.48 11.99 -34.37
CA SER A 38 12.56 12.73 -35.26
C SER A 38 12.23 14.15 -34.77
N ALA A 39 12.88 14.62 -33.70
CA ALA A 39 12.65 15.97 -33.21
C ALA A 39 13.44 17.01 -34.03
N ASP A 40 12.79 18.12 -34.35
CA ASP A 40 13.36 19.22 -35.15
C ASP A 40 14.47 20.00 -34.41
N SER A 41 14.65 19.75 -33.11
CA SER A 41 15.68 20.40 -32.31
C SER A 41 16.48 19.38 -31.50
N ALA A 42 17.78 19.28 -31.78
CA ALA A 42 18.69 18.50 -30.96
C ALA A 42 19.57 19.45 -30.14
N ALA A 43 19.60 19.27 -28.83
CA ALA A 43 20.56 19.97 -27.99
C ALA A 43 21.95 19.31 -28.16
N SER A 44 23.00 20.09 -28.44
CA SER A 44 24.35 19.55 -28.46
C SER A 44 24.77 19.07 -27.07
N VAL A 45 25.68 18.07 -27.03
CA VAL A 45 26.25 17.54 -25.79
C VAL A 45 26.86 18.64 -24.92
N SER A 46 27.47 19.66 -25.55
CA SER A 46 28.02 20.83 -24.83
C SER A 46 26.96 21.64 -24.11
N ILE A 47 25.80 21.84 -24.75
CA ILE A 47 24.65 22.53 -24.14
C ILE A 47 24.09 21.70 -22.99
N LEU A 48 23.90 20.39 -23.16
CA LEU A 48 23.45 19.50 -22.08
C LEU A 48 24.41 19.54 -20.89
N ARG A 49 25.72 19.43 -21.16
CA ARG A 49 26.77 19.51 -20.15
C ARG A 49 26.80 20.85 -19.41
N SER A 50 26.57 21.96 -20.13
CA SER A 50 26.48 23.30 -19.50
C SER A 50 25.23 23.43 -18.62
N ARG A 51 24.09 22.86 -19.04
CA ARG A 51 22.86 22.82 -18.24
C ARG A 51 23.03 21.96 -16.99
N MET A 52 23.70 20.83 -17.07
CA MET A 52 24.00 19.97 -15.92
C MET A 52 24.96 20.60 -14.91
N LYS A 53 25.84 21.53 -15.36
CA LYS A 53 26.75 22.27 -14.48
C LYS A 53 26.12 23.49 -13.81
N LYS A 54 25.02 24.02 -14.37
CA LYS A 54 24.22 25.00 -13.65
C LYS A 54 23.54 24.24 -12.53
N GLU A 55 23.76 24.66 -11.28
CA GLU A 55 22.87 24.26 -10.19
C GLU A 55 21.45 24.47 -10.71
N ILE A 56 20.70 23.39 -10.83
CA ILE A 56 19.27 23.46 -11.04
C ILE A 56 18.76 24.02 -9.72
N GLN A 57 18.72 25.33 -9.60
CA GLN A 57 17.81 25.95 -8.67
C GLN A 57 16.44 25.51 -9.17
N THR A 58 15.97 24.43 -8.57
CA THR A 58 14.61 23.96 -8.78
C THR A 58 13.72 25.02 -8.19
N GLU A 59 13.33 26.01 -9.00
CA GLU A 59 12.31 27.01 -8.64
C GLU A 59 11.03 26.33 -8.14
N TRP A 60 10.89 25.05 -8.39
CA TRP A 60 9.80 24.18 -7.93
C TRP A 60 9.74 24.03 -6.41
N THR A 61 10.88 24.15 -5.71
CA THR A 61 10.90 24.10 -4.25
C THR A 61 10.70 25.45 -3.59
N SER A 62 10.77 26.55 -4.38
CA SER A 62 10.63 27.90 -3.86
C SER A 62 9.19 28.43 -3.86
N SER A 63 8.24 27.73 -4.53
CA SER A 63 6.84 28.17 -4.62
C SER A 63 6.02 27.91 -3.35
N LEU A 64 6.44 26.97 -2.53
CA LEU A 64 5.80 26.65 -1.25
C LEU A 64 6.75 26.96 -0.10
N LEU A 65 6.24 27.67 0.89
CA LEU A 65 6.97 27.85 2.13
C LEU A 65 7.16 26.50 2.83
N PRO A 66 8.26 26.30 3.56
CA PRO A 66 8.41 25.10 4.39
C PRO A 66 7.18 24.91 5.28
N LEU A 67 6.73 23.69 5.42
CA LEU A 67 5.56 23.36 6.25
C LEU A 67 5.76 23.78 7.72
N PHE A 68 7.00 23.71 8.20
CA PHE A 68 7.38 24.11 9.54
C PHE A 68 8.53 25.12 9.46
N LYS A 69 8.49 26.15 10.29
CA LYS A 69 9.54 27.18 10.36
C LYS A 69 10.83 26.66 10.97
N ASN A 70 10.74 25.67 11.85
CA ASN A 70 11.86 25.08 12.56
C ASN A 70 11.49 23.70 13.13
N GLU A 71 12.49 22.98 13.62
CA GLU A 71 12.33 21.64 14.20
C GLU A 71 11.41 21.64 15.43
N LYS A 72 11.40 22.71 16.23
CA LYS A 72 10.51 22.81 17.40
C LYS A 72 9.04 22.78 16.99
N GLU A 73 8.67 23.56 15.98
CA GLU A 73 7.30 23.58 15.43
C GLU A 73 6.91 22.20 14.87
N HIS A 74 7.84 21.53 14.19
CA HIS A 74 7.64 20.16 13.71
C HIS A 74 7.38 19.19 14.87
N GLN A 75 8.19 19.25 15.93
CA GLN A 75 8.02 18.39 17.09
C GLN A 75 6.71 18.68 17.86
N GLU A 76 6.29 19.92 17.96
CA GLU A 76 5.00 20.30 18.54
C GLU A 76 3.84 19.74 17.71
N TRP A 77 3.95 19.80 16.39
CA TRP A 77 2.97 19.21 15.49
C TRP A 77 2.91 17.68 15.65
N LEU A 78 4.06 17.00 15.69
CA LEU A 78 4.10 15.54 15.92
C LEU A 78 3.43 15.17 17.26
N LYS A 79 3.72 15.91 18.33
CA LYS A 79 3.06 15.71 19.63
C LYS A 79 1.54 15.90 19.54
N SER A 80 1.09 16.89 18.77
CA SER A 80 -0.34 17.13 18.58
C SER A 80 -1.03 15.99 17.85
N LYS A 81 -0.30 15.22 17.03
CA LYS A 81 -0.81 14.05 16.30
C LYS A 81 -0.98 12.82 17.19
N ALA A 82 -0.31 12.74 18.33
CA ALA A 82 -0.43 11.62 19.26
C ALA A 82 -1.88 11.40 19.73
N LYS A 83 -2.68 12.47 19.83
CA LYS A 83 -4.10 12.38 20.18
C LYS A 83 -4.99 11.67 19.12
N PHE A 84 -4.46 11.50 17.88
CA PHE A 84 -5.12 10.79 16.80
C PHE A 84 -4.50 9.40 16.58
N ALA A 85 -3.63 8.94 17.48
CA ALA A 85 -3.13 7.58 17.42
C ALA A 85 -4.28 6.60 17.53
N THR A 86 -4.23 5.54 16.74
CA THR A 86 -5.21 4.46 16.82
C THR A 86 -5.15 3.81 18.20
N GLU A 87 -6.26 3.85 18.92
CA GLU A 87 -6.37 3.16 20.20
C GLU A 87 -6.40 1.66 19.95
N THR A 88 -5.51 0.94 20.62
CA THR A 88 -5.48 -0.52 20.59
C THR A 88 -5.69 -1.06 21.97
N GLN A 89 -6.53 -2.10 22.07
CA GLN A 89 -6.73 -2.84 23.30
C GLN A 89 -5.79 -4.04 23.35
N PRO A 90 -5.30 -4.44 24.51
CA PRO A 90 -4.45 -5.63 24.60
C PRO A 90 -5.25 -6.91 24.27
N LEU A 91 -4.55 -7.90 23.73
CA LEU A 91 -5.09 -9.24 23.65
C LEU A 91 -5.31 -9.79 25.09
N ASN A 92 -6.48 -10.30 25.35
CA ASN A 92 -6.83 -10.89 26.63
C ASN A 92 -6.29 -12.34 26.70
N LYS A 93 -6.01 -12.80 27.91
CA LYS A 93 -5.69 -14.22 28.14
C LYS A 93 -6.93 -15.09 27.86
N GLY A 94 -6.71 -16.26 27.24
CA GLY A 94 -7.78 -17.21 26.94
C GLY A 94 -8.36 -17.03 25.54
N LYS A 95 -9.49 -17.70 25.31
CA LYS A 95 -10.15 -17.76 24.00
C LYS A 95 -10.88 -16.45 23.67
N GLN A 96 -10.67 -15.94 22.45
CA GLN A 96 -11.34 -14.76 21.93
C GLN A 96 -11.51 -14.82 20.42
N GLN A 97 -12.64 -14.31 19.93
CA GLN A 97 -12.93 -14.25 18.51
C GLN A 97 -12.40 -12.96 17.91
N VAL A 98 -11.75 -13.09 16.77
CA VAL A 98 -11.18 -11.96 16.03
C VAL A 98 -11.52 -12.05 14.54
N VAL A 99 -11.64 -10.89 13.91
CA VAL A 99 -11.65 -10.75 12.45
C VAL A 99 -10.33 -10.13 12.01
N ILE A 100 -9.84 -10.53 10.83
CA ILE A 100 -8.57 -10.05 10.28
C ILE A 100 -8.82 -9.26 9.01
N GLY A 101 -8.32 -8.03 8.96
CA GLY A 101 -8.26 -7.20 7.77
C GLY A 101 -6.82 -7.08 7.28
N ILE A 102 -6.63 -7.21 5.96
CA ILE A 102 -5.31 -7.10 5.31
C ILE A 102 -5.42 -6.12 4.15
N ASP A 103 -4.69 -5.01 4.23
CA ASP A 103 -4.46 -4.12 3.09
C ASP A 103 -3.08 -4.41 2.50
N SER A 104 -3.04 -5.03 1.33
CA SER A 104 -1.82 -5.33 0.60
C SER A 104 -1.66 -4.38 -0.58
N GLY A 105 -1.09 -3.21 -0.31
CA GLY A 105 -0.79 -2.21 -1.33
C GLY A 105 0.42 -2.57 -2.20
N SER A 106 0.82 -1.68 -3.10
CA SER A 106 1.99 -1.87 -3.98
C SER A 106 3.32 -1.85 -3.22
N THR A 107 3.43 -1.03 -2.18
CA THR A 107 4.68 -0.81 -1.42
C THR A 107 4.62 -1.31 0.01
N THR A 108 3.44 -1.33 0.61
CA THR A 108 3.24 -1.62 2.03
C THR A 108 2.10 -2.61 2.24
N THR A 109 2.21 -3.38 3.31
CA THR A 109 1.12 -4.23 3.83
C THR A 109 0.75 -3.76 5.24
N LYS A 110 -0.55 -3.66 5.51
CA LYS A 110 -1.11 -3.40 6.82
C LYS A 110 -2.01 -4.57 7.21
N ILE A 111 -1.91 -4.99 8.46
CA ILE A 111 -2.75 -6.04 9.03
C ILE A 111 -3.36 -5.51 10.31
N VAL A 112 -4.65 -5.72 10.46
CA VAL A 112 -5.37 -5.41 11.68
C VAL A 112 -6.10 -6.66 12.16
N ALA A 113 -6.06 -6.92 13.47
CA ALA A 113 -6.98 -7.86 14.11
C ALA A 113 -7.92 -7.09 15.02
N VAL A 114 -9.21 -7.34 14.85
CA VAL A 114 -10.29 -6.71 15.60
C VAL A 114 -11.00 -7.81 16.40
N ARG A 115 -11.03 -7.65 17.71
CA ARG A 115 -11.81 -8.54 18.59
C ARG A 115 -13.31 -8.27 18.40
N VAL A 116 -14.05 -9.34 18.14
CA VAL A 116 -15.51 -9.26 18.06
C VAL A 116 -16.06 -8.96 19.45
N ASN A 117 -16.82 -7.87 19.56
CA ASN A 117 -17.43 -7.44 20.81
C ASN A 117 -18.88 -7.05 20.54
N ALA A 118 -19.81 -7.61 21.30
CA ALA A 118 -21.24 -7.31 21.16
C ALA A 118 -21.60 -5.88 21.60
N GLU A 119 -20.75 -5.26 22.44
CA GLU A 119 -20.99 -3.92 23.00
C GLU A 119 -20.50 -2.81 22.06
N THR A 120 -19.54 -3.12 21.19
CA THR A 120 -18.95 -2.18 20.23
C THR A 120 -19.16 -2.69 18.81
N PRO A 121 -20.04 -2.09 18.00
CA PRO A 121 -20.31 -2.54 16.63
C PRO A 121 -19.05 -2.58 15.74
N THR A 122 -18.08 -1.71 16.02
CA THR A 122 -16.79 -1.66 15.31
C THR A 122 -15.77 -2.66 15.86
N GLY A 123 -16.03 -3.29 17.02
CA GLY A 123 -15.09 -4.14 17.74
C GLY A 123 -13.90 -3.37 18.32
N ASP A 124 -12.99 -4.09 18.97
CA ASP A 124 -11.77 -3.53 19.55
C ASP A 124 -10.56 -3.90 18.70
N ILE A 125 -9.78 -2.93 18.26
CA ILE A 125 -8.50 -3.21 17.59
C ILE A 125 -7.55 -3.78 18.62
N VAL A 126 -7.14 -5.05 18.45
CA VAL A 126 -6.25 -5.75 19.38
C VAL A 126 -4.86 -6.00 18.83
N PHE A 127 -4.68 -5.78 17.54
CA PHE A 127 -3.37 -5.90 16.89
C PHE A 127 -3.33 -5.05 15.63
N THR A 128 -2.20 -4.40 15.42
CA THR A 128 -1.88 -3.70 14.16
C THR A 128 -0.48 -4.06 13.71
N ASN A 129 -0.28 -4.19 12.42
CA ASN A 129 1.04 -4.39 11.83
C ASN A 129 1.15 -3.59 10.54
N TYR A 130 2.24 -2.86 10.39
CA TYR A 130 2.58 -2.10 9.19
C TYR A 130 3.98 -2.45 8.75
N ARG A 131 4.16 -2.82 7.48
CA ARG A 131 5.48 -3.15 6.95
C ARG A 131 5.62 -2.88 5.46
N LEU A 132 6.86 -2.74 5.01
CA LEU A 132 7.19 -2.65 3.60
C LEU A 132 7.12 -4.03 2.95
N ASN A 133 6.61 -4.10 1.71
CA ASN A 133 6.53 -5.34 0.93
C ASN A 133 7.89 -5.80 0.39
N LEU A 134 8.81 -4.89 0.15
CA LEU A 134 10.13 -5.17 -0.45
C LEU A 134 10.04 -6.08 -1.70
N GLY A 135 9.00 -5.88 -2.51
CA GLY A 135 8.73 -6.69 -3.71
C GLY A 135 8.10 -8.07 -3.45
N ASN A 136 7.80 -8.43 -2.19
CA ASN A 136 7.17 -9.71 -1.85
C ASN A 136 6.02 -9.54 -0.85
N PRO A 137 4.81 -9.20 -1.33
CA PRO A 137 3.65 -8.99 -0.48
C PRO A 137 3.22 -10.25 0.27
N ILE A 138 3.36 -11.44 -0.33
CA ILE A 138 3.02 -12.71 0.35
C ILE A 138 3.88 -12.88 1.60
N LYS A 139 5.19 -12.65 1.48
CA LYS A 139 6.09 -12.71 2.64
C LYS A 139 5.73 -11.66 3.68
N ALA A 140 5.41 -10.43 3.27
CA ALA A 140 5.01 -9.37 4.17
C ALA A 140 3.76 -9.75 4.98
N VAL A 141 2.75 -10.34 4.35
CA VAL A 141 1.55 -10.85 5.04
C VAL A 141 1.90 -12.00 5.98
N ALA A 142 2.67 -12.99 5.50
CA ALA A 142 3.07 -14.13 6.35
C ALA A 142 3.81 -13.67 7.61
N ASP A 143 4.77 -12.77 7.46
CA ASP A 143 5.53 -12.21 8.59
C ASP A 143 4.62 -11.41 9.55
N GLY A 144 3.62 -10.71 9.03
CA GLY A 144 2.66 -9.97 9.85
C GLY A 144 1.71 -10.86 10.62
N LEU A 145 1.20 -11.94 10.01
CA LEU A 145 0.38 -12.94 10.69
C LEU A 145 1.19 -13.74 11.73
N ASN A 146 2.46 -14.02 11.45
CA ASN A 146 3.35 -14.62 12.43
C ASN A 146 3.59 -13.70 13.64
N ALA A 147 3.68 -12.39 13.42
CA ALA A 147 3.79 -11.42 14.51
C ALA A 147 2.52 -11.42 15.38
N LEU A 148 1.33 -11.49 14.78
CA LEU A 148 0.07 -11.64 15.52
C LEU A 148 0.07 -12.92 16.36
N LYS A 149 0.48 -14.05 15.77
CA LYS A 149 0.58 -15.34 16.47
C LYS A 149 1.55 -15.28 17.66
N GLN A 150 2.69 -14.62 17.49
CA GLN A 150 3.67 -14.43 18.58
C GLN A 150 3.11 -13.56 19.69
N GLU A 151 2.46 -12.44 19.38
CA GLU A 151 1.83 -11.57 20.37
C GLU A 151 0.73 -12.31 21.14
N ALA A 152 -0.10 -13.10 20.45
CA ALA A 152 -1.12 -13.91 21.08
C ALA A 152 -0.49 -14.92 22.07
N ALA A 153 0.58 -15.60 21.67
CA ALA A 153 1.28 -16.55 22.52
C ALA A 153 1.88 -15.87 23.78
N LEU A 154 2.50 -14.69 23.61
CA LEU A 154 3.05 -13.92 24.73
C LEU A 154 1.98 -13.48 25.74
N ARG A 155 0.76 -13.19 25.26
CA ARG A 155 -0.39 -12.81 26.10
C ARG A 155 -1.17 -14.02 26.65
N GLY A 156 -0.85 -15.23 26.23
CA GLY A 156 -1.65 -16.41 26.56
C GLY A 156 -3.05 -16.36 25.96
N ALA A 157 -3.19 -15.66 24.81
CA ALA A 157 -4.41 -15.54 24.06
C ALA A 157 -4.56 -16.70 23.07
N GLU A 158 -5.77 -17.25 22.97
CA GLU A 158 -6.16 -18.23 21.97
C GLU A 158 -7.12 -17.56 20.99
N LEU A 159 -6.64 -17.31 19.76
CA LEU A 159 -7.41 -16.58 18.76
C LEU A 159 -8.23 -17.54 17.90
N GLU A 160 -9.54 -17.33 17.89
CA GLU A 160 -10.46 -17.94 16.93
C GLU A 160 -10.75 -16.91 15.84
N ILE A 161 -10.21 -17.12 14.63
CA ILE A 161 -10.45 -16.25 13.49
C ILE A 161 -11.82 -16.58 12.92
N VAL A 162 -12.78 -15.66 13.07
CA VAL A 162 -14.16 -15.84 12.63
C VAL A 162 -14.49 -15.11 11.33
N GLY A 163 -13.51 -14.40 10.77
CA GLY A 163 -13.63 -13.76 9.47
C GLY A 163 -12.31 -13.13 9.04
N SER A 164 -12.09 -13.07 7.74
CA SER A 164 -10.89 -12.52 7.12
C SER A 164 -11.18 -11.86 5.78
N CYS A 165 -10.56 -10.72 5.53
CA CYS A 165 -10.75 -9.97 4.30
C CYS A 165 -9.45 -9.31 3.84
N SER A 166 -9.21 -9.30 2.53
CA SER A 166 -8.11 -8.55 1.92
C SER A 166 -8.61 -7.40 1.06
N THR A 167 -7.75 -6.39 0.89
CA THR A 167 -7.92 -5.27 -0.03
C THR A 167 -6.57 -4.80 -0.57
N GLY A 168 -6.58 -3.81 -1.46
CA GLY A 168 -5.39 -3.24 -2.10
C GLY A 168 -5.01 -3.96 -3.39
N TYR A 169 -3.89 -3.57 -4.00
CA TYR A 169 -3.41 -4.15 -5.26
C TYR A 169 -3.17 -5.67 -5.21
N GLY A 170 -2.83 -6.18 -4.03
CA GLY A 170 -2.59 -7.61 -3.80
C GLY A 170 -3.81 -8.41 -3.36
N GLU A 171 -5.01 -7.83 -3.38
CA GLU A 171 -6.24 -8.41 -2.84
C GLU A 171 -6.44 -9.88 -3.23
N GLU A 172 -6.61 -10.14 -4.52
CA GLU A 172 -6.86 -11.50 -5.04
C GLU A 172 -5.70 -12.46 -4.75
N LEU A 173 -4.46 -11.98 -4.89
CA LEU A 173 -3.26 -12.76 -4.61
C LEU A 173 -3.21 -13.19 -3.15
N ILE A 174 -3.45 -12.27 -2.23
CA ILE A 174 -3.39 -12.52 -0.79
C ILE A 174 -4.57 -13.40 -0.36
N LYS A 175 -5.78 -13.11 -0.86
CA LYS A 175 -6.94 -13.97 -0.64
C LYS A 175 -6.66 -15.41 -1.03
N ALA A 176 -6.14 -15.64 -2.23
CA ALA A 176 -5.83 -16.98 -2.72
C ALA A 176 -4.69 -17.64 -1.95
N ALA A 177 -3.61 -16.90 -1.63
CA ALA A 177 -2.43 -17.44 -0.97
C ALA A 177 -2.69 -17.87 0.48
N PHE A 178 -3.59 -17.19 1.19
CA PHE A 178 -3.90 -17.44 2.59
C PHE A 178 -5.29 -18.03 2.84
N GLY A 179 -6.07 -18.27 1.78
CA GLY A 179 -7.41 -18.84 1.90
C GLY A 179 -8.36 -17.93 2.68
N LEU A 180 -8.29 -16.61 2.45
CA LEU A 180 -9.15 -15.66 3.16
C LEU A 180 -10.59 -15.77 2.67
N ASP A 181 -11.55 -15.44 3.55
CA ASP A 181 -12.98 -15.56 3.27
C ASP A 181 -13.43 -14.62 2.15
N SER A 182 -12.90 -13.42 2.12
CA SER A 182 -13.32 -12.40 1.14
C SER A 182 -12.18 -11.48 0.71
N GLY A 183 -12.40 -10.79 -0.39
CA GLY A 183 -11.63 -9.66 -0.86
C GLY A 183 -12.58 -8.55 -1.29
N ILE A 184 -12.21 -7.30 -1.07
CA ILE A 184 -12.96 -6.13 -1.51
C ILE A 184 -12.05 -5.08 -2.11
N ILE A 185 -12.56 -4.33 -3.07
CA ILE A 185 -11.80 -3.23 -3.65
C ILE A 185 -11.56 -2.12 -2.60
N GLU A 186 -10.41 -1.49 -2.70
CA GLU A 186 -9.90 -0.54 -1.71
C GLU A 186 -10.87 0.60 -1.38
N ARG A 187 -11.56 1.16 -2.38
CA ARG A 187 -12.57 2.22 -2.15
C ARG A 187 -13.74 1.76 -1.27
N MET A 188 -14.17 0.50 -1.40
CA MET A 188 -15.22 -0.05 -0.52
C MET A 188 -14.70 -0.29 0.89
N ALA A 189 -13.42 -0.68 1.04
CA ALA A 189 -12.81 -0.81 2.35
C ALA A 189 -12.73 0.56 3.06
N HIS A 190 -12.35 1.62 2.34
CA HIS A 190 -12.34 3.00 2.86
C HIS A 190 -13.74 3.46 3.27
N GLU A 191 -14.74 3.27 2.41
CA GLU A 191 -16.12 3.64 2.70
C GLU A 191 -16.63 2.94 3.96
N ARG A 192 -16.47 1.61 4.04
CA ARG A 192 -16.90 0.82 5.21
C ARG A 192 -16.26 1.29 6.50
N ALA A 193 -14.95 1.54 6.48
CA ALA A 193 -14.22 2.02 7.64
C ALA A 193 -14.66 3.44 8.04
N ALA A 194 -14.80 4.35 7.07
CA ALA A 194 -15.23 5.71 7.34
C ALA A 194 -16.66 5.77 7.88
N ALA A 195 -17.59 5.04 7.26
CA ALA A 195 -18.99 4.96 7.72
C ALA A 195 -19.14 4.36 9.12
N SER A 196 -18.24 3.44 9.52
CA SER A 196 -18.24 2.88 10.87
C SER A 196 -17.85 3.89 11.95
N LEU A 197 -17.01 4.89 11.57
CA LEU A 197 -16.57 5.96 12.47
C LEU A 197 -17.46 7.20 12.39
N MET A 198 -18.02 7.46 11.22
CA MET A 198 -18.85 8.62 10.90
C MET A 198 -19.98 8.18 9.97
N PRO A 199 -21.14 7.78 10.51
CA PRO A 199 -22.25 7.25 9.70
C PRO A 199 -22.75 8.19 8.60
N ASP A 200 -22.62 9.49 8.80
CA ASP A 200 -23.05 10.53 7.83
C ASP A 200 -21.93 11.01 6.91
N VAL A 201 -20.84 10.23 6.76
CA VAL A 201 -19.77 10.60 5.86
C VAL A 201 -20.28 10.66 4.41
N SER A 202 -20.06 11.79 3.73
CA SER A 202 -20.45 11.99 2.34
C SER A 202 -19.27 12.11 1.39
N PHE A 203 -18.06 12.30 1.94
CA PHE A 203 -16.84 12.46 1.15
C PHE A 203 -15.63 11.92 1.88
N ILE A 204 -14.81 11.14 1.16
CA ILE A 204 -13.54 10.61 1.65
C ILE A 204 -12.43 11.03 0.69
N LEU A 205 -11.39 11.65 1.22
CA LEU A 205 -10.17 11.94 0.48
C LEU A 205 -9.06 11.00 0.98
N ASP A 206 -8.72 10.01 0.16
CA ASP A 206 -7.59 9.12 0.39
C ASP A 206 -6.35 9.65 -0.31
N ILE A 207 -5.26 9.81 0.44
CA ILE A 207 -3.98 10.28 -0.09
C ILE A 207 -2.93 9.20 0.20
N GLY A 208 -2.67 8.39 -0.82
CA GLY A 208 -1.68 7.33 -0.79
C GLY A 208 -0.27 7.78 -1.20
N GLY A 209 0.65 6.83 -1.22
CA GLY A 209 2.04 7.08 -1.64
C GLY A 209 2.21 7.24 -3.16
N GLN A 210 1.26 6.78 -3.96
CA GLN A 210 1.34 6.78 -5.43
C GLN A 210 0.13 7.46 -6.10
N ASP A 211 -1.02 7.49 -5.44
CA ASP A 211 -2.27 8.03 -5.98
C ASP A 211 -3.07 8.79 -4.91
N MET A 212 -4.04 9.52 -5.38
CA MET A 212 -5.09 10.12 -4.54
C MET A 212 -6.44 9.68 -5.07
N LYS A 213 -7.38 9.43 -4.16
CA LYS A 213 -8.76 9.07 -4.49
C LYS A 213 -9.73 10.01 -3.79
N ALA A 214 -10.68 10.51 -4.53
CA ALA A 214 -11.85 11.22 -4.01
C ALA A 214 -13.05 10.27 -4.12
N ILE A 215 -13.66 9.93 -2.99
CA ILE A 215 -14.77 8.99 -2.92
C ILE A 215 -15.97 9.74 -2.39
N PHE A 216 -17.02 9.86 -3.21
CA PHE A 216 -18.31 10.37 -2.80
C PHE A 216 -19.14 9.18 -2.28
N VAL A 217 -19.76 9.36 -1.11
CA VAL A 217 -20.60 8.36 -0.45
C VAL A 217 -22.05 8.85 -0.55
N GLU A 218 -22.93 8.04 -1.14
CA GLU A 218 -24.36 8.32 -1.32
C GLU A 218 -25.20 7.54 -0.29
#